data_39b08b47e7434e24ba1927aab5295638
#
_entry.id   39b08b47e7434e24ba1927aab5295638
#
_cell.length_a   1.000
_cell.length_b   1.000
_cell.length_c   1.000
_cell.angle_alpha   90.00
_cell.angle_beta   90.00
_cell.angle_gamma   90.00
#
_symmetry.space_group_name_H-M   'P 1'
#
loop_
_entity.id
_entity.type
_entity.pdbx_description
1 polymer ?
#
loop_
_entity_poly.entity_id
_entity_poly.type
_entity_poly.pdbx_seq_one_letter_code
_entity_poly.pdbx_strand_id
1 'polypeptide(L)'
;MTTPNAPETGLDQFPEQPEQGNDFASAAPLGPSAPPQPPQPPLSPQAPLSPQAPLSPQAPPPVDPPAPGPVAPIPTSKAIGLDPELTSPSLAPQQPSAITPTDESIGGKQWEYDSGIGAIQPRSATQVLTTLAGKVAEGDVTQYQPVPLGFTPLDKSIGGGLRAGEMLLIGGAQGTGKTTMAVQMARNIVMSGLASVLYICFEHDEEYLLNRIIAQESVLPSLPSRSGGVKLVDVRNEILGTWMATGGQNADLGSNPRLRPALERINRYGPNLYLLRGSQTTSTVENMASLVEKYKELAGDQRLVVMIDYMQKVPVHPEPPNEVEKVTTVVQGLKDLALNYEVPLISIVAADKEGLKAARLRNHHLRGSSAINYEADIIVILNEKYQIV
;
A
#
# COMPACT_ATOMS: atom_id res chain seq x y z
N MET A 1 -5.52 30.13 65.19
CA MET A 1 -5.82 28.96 66.08
C MET A 1 -5.36 27.74 65.35
N THR A 2 -4.30 27.19 65.88
CA THR A 2 -3.84 25.78 65.92
C THR A 2 -3.61 24.99 64.63
N THR A 3 -2.34 24.89 64.22
CA THR A 3 -1.71 23.71 63.63
C THR A 3 -1.72 22.56 64.66
N PRO A 4 -1.68 21.26 64.24
CA PRO A 4 -0.43 20.55 64.45
C PRO A 4 0.00 19.52 63.38
N ASN A 5 1.31 19.48 63.21
CA ASN A 5 2.26 18.34 63.36
C ASN A 5 2.27 17.20 62.32
N ALA A 6 3.44 17.14 61.73
CA ALA A 6 4.06 15.95 61.09
C ALA A 6 4.50 14.93 62.19
N PRO A 7 4.80 13.68 61.79
CA PRO A 7 5.96 13.02 62.38
C PRO A 7 6.99 12.57 61.32
N GLU A 8 8.22 12.74 61.78
CA GLU A 8 9.49 12.20 61.25
C GLU A 8 9.54 10.65 61.38
N THR A 9 10.47 10.13 60.62
CA THR A 9 11.53 9.15 60.94
C THR A 9 11.54 7.91 60.05
N GLY A 10 12.74 7.56 59.66
CA GLY A 10 13.11 6.25 59.20
C GLY A 10 14.28 6.21 58.21
N LEU A 11 15.49 6.64 58.67
CA LEU A 11 16.76 6.26 58.06
C LEU A 11 17.03 4.80 58.37
N ASP A 12 17.22 3.96 57.36
CA ASP A 12 17.84 2.65 57.54
C ASP A 12 19.08 2.52 56.63
N GLN A 13 20.11 2.06 57.36
CA GLN A 13 21.54 2.01 57.06
C GLN A 13 21.87 0.92 56.04
N PHE A 14 22.80 1.22 55.14
CA PHE A 14 23.56 0.23 54.38
C PHE A 14 24.80 -0.21 55.14
N PRO A 15 25.16 -1.50 55.18
CA PRO A 15 26.38 -1.98 55.82
C PRO A 15 27.62 -1.78 54.93
N GLU A 16 28.69 -1.30 55.59
CA GLU A 16 30.06 -1.16 55.08
C GLU A 16 30.72 -2.52 54.78
N GLN A 17 31.51 -2.58 53.73
CA GLN A 17 32.48 -3.66 53.50
C GLN A 17 33.87 -3.28 53.98
N PRO A 18 34.67 -4.23 54.50
CA PRO A 18 35.97 -3.93 55.14
C PRO A 18 37.12 -3.76 54.11
N GLU A 19 37.95 -2.80 54.43
CA GLU A 19 39.27 -2.55 53.83
C GLU A 19 40.23 -3.73 54.11
N GLN A 20 41.01 -4.12 53.06
CA GLN A 20 42.24 -4.92 53.24
C GLN A 20 43.45 -4.18 52.72
N GLY A 21 44.42 -4.18 53.53
CA GLY A 21 45.59 -3.32 53.59
C GLY A 21 46.62 -3.45 52.49
N ASN A 22 47.34 -2.33 52.38
CA ASN A 22 48.56 -2.14 51.60
C ASN A 22 49.70 -2.93 52.20
N ASP A 23 50.50 -3.55 51.32
CA ASP A 23 51.94 -3.75 51.62
C ASP A 23 52.78 -3.36 50.37
N PHE A 24 53.64 -2.38 50.60
CA PHE A 24 54.63 -1.87 49.65
C PHE A 24 55.84 -2.80 49.58
N ALA A 25 56.25 -3.20 48.42
CA ALA A 25 57.61 -3.60 48.13
C ALA A 25 58.07 -3.04 46.77
N SER A 26 59.07 -2.21 46.85
CA SER A 26 59.82 -1.53 45.80
C SER A 26 60.56 -2.49 44.88
N ALA A 27 60.42 -2.30 43.53
CA ALA A 27 61.41 -2.75 42.56
C ALA A 27 61.44 -1.83 41.33
N ALA A 28 62.61 -1.54 40.85
CA ALA A 28 63.03 -0.57 39.84
C ALA A 28 62.53 -0.86 38.41
N PRO A 29 62.56 0.11 37.50
CA PRO A 29 61.94 0.05 36.17
C PRO A 29 62.78 -0.71 35.14
N LEU A 30 62.20 -1.68 34.49
CA LEU A 30 62.69 -2.29 33.24
C LEU A 30 61.97 -1.61 32.06
N GLY A 31 62.74 -1.27 31.03
CA GLY A 31 62.30 -0.54 29.84
C GLY A 31 61.25 -1.30 29.00
N PRO A 32 60.60 -0.63 28.02
CA PRO A 32 59.46 -1.15 27.31
C PRO A 32 59.86 -2.30 26.38
N SER A 33 59.32 -3.49 26.66
CA SER A 33 59.32 -4.62 25.74
C SER A 33 58.16 -4.45 24.71
N ALA A 34 58.49 -4.71 23.45
CA ALA A 34 57.52 -4.65 22.34
C ALA A 34 56.34 -5.58 22.56
N PRO A 35 55.12 -5.21 22.09
CA PRO A 35 53.96 -6.03 22.25
C PRO A 35 54.09 -7.36 21.44
N PRO A 36 53.56 -8.47 21.94
CA PRO A 36 53.55 -9.74 21.21
C PRO A 36 52.70 -9.62 19.96
N GLN A 37 53.20 -10.14 18.85
CA GLN A 37 52.44 -10.25 17.62
C GLN A 37 51.27 -11.20 17.82
N PRO A 38 50.08 -10.93 17.24
CA PRO A 38 48.92 -11.83 17.29
C PRO A 38 49.28 -13.16 16.53
N PRO A 39 48.76 -14.29 16.97
CA PRO A 39 49.01 -15.57 16.31
C PRO A 39 48.42 -15.50 14.88
N GLN A 40 49.20 -15.98 13.93
CA GLN A 40 48.76 -16.12 12.55
C GLN A 40 47.62 -17.15 12.47
N PRO A 41 46.54 -16.92 11.69
CA PRO A 41 45.50 -17.89 11.51
C PRO A 41 46.05 -19.15 10.79
N PRO A 42 45.54 -20.34 11.11
CA PRO A 42 45.95 -21.56 10.42
C PRO A 42 45.63 -21.49 8.94
N LEU A 43 46.58 -21.98 8.12
CA LEU A 43 46.42 -22.10 6.67
C LEU A 43 45.16 -22.92 6.37
N SER A 44 44.23 -22.35 5.64
CA SER A 44 43.02 -23.02 5.17
C SER A 44 43.43 -24.20 4.28
N PRO A 45 42.78 -25.36 4.40
CA PRO A 45 42.99 -26.48 3.46
C PRO A 45 42.63 -26.03 2.05
N GLN A 46 43.51 -26.34 1.08
CA GLN A 46 43.21 -26.10 -0.33
C GLN A 46 41.94 -26.89 -0.71
N ALA A 47 40.96 -26.21 -1.26
CA ALA A 47 39.76 -26.84 -1.78
C ALA A 47 40.11 -27.79 -2.92
N PRO A 48 39.46 -28.95 -3.00
CA PRO A 48 39.65 -29.86 -4.13
C PRO A 48 39.17 -29.17 -5.42
N LEU A 49 39.95 -29.38 -6.50
CA LEU A 49 39.63 -28.88 -7.84
C LEU A 49 38.21 -29.36 -8.22
N SER A 50 37.33 -28.44 -8.49
CA SER A 50 35.98 -28.69 -8.98
C SER A 50 36.05 -29.44 -10.32
N PRO A 51 35.23 -30.48 -10.54
CA PRO A 51 35.11 -31.08 -11.86
C PRO A 51 34.63 -30.03 -12.87
N GLN A 52 35.26 -29.98 -14.03
CA GLN A 52 34.81 -29.12 -15.13
C GLN A 52 33.37 -29.49 -15.48
N ALA A 53 32.49 -28.49 -15.45
CA ALA A 53 31.11 -28.65 -15.92
C ALA A 53 31.09 -29.04 -17.40
N PRO A 54 30.20 -29.97 -17.81
CA PRO A 54 30.02 -30.29 -19.20
C PRO A 54 29.59 -29.05 -19.99
N LEU A 55 30.18 -28.85 -21.14
CA LEU A 55 29.83 -27.78 -22.08
C LEU A 55 28.33 -27.79 -22.34
N SER A 56 27.65 -26.71 -22.01
CA SER A 56 26.24 -26.53 -22.35
C SER A 56 26.08 -26.58 -23.87
N PRO A 57 25.05 -27.26 -24.39
CA PRO A 57 24.73 -27.19 -25.82
C PRO A 57 24.51 -25.73 -26.23
N GLN A 58 25.18 -25.32 -27.29
CA GLN A 58 24.93 -24.01 -27.89
C GLN A 58 23.45 -23.90 -28.30
N ALA A 59 22.78 -22.85 -27.84
CA ALA A 59 21.44 -22.54 -28.29
C ALA A 59 21.45 -22.34 -29.83
N PRO A 60 20.46 -22.86 -30.54
CA PRO A 60 20.33 -22.57 -31.96
C PRO A 60 20.18 -21.07 -32.20
N PRO A 61 20.64 -20.55 -33.33
CA PRO A 61 20.50 -19.13 -33.66
C PRO A 61 19.01 -18.73 -33.66
N PRO A 62 18.68 -17.49 -33.30
CA PRO A 62 17.31 -17.01 -33.35
C PRO A 62 16.78 -17.15 -34.76
N VAL A 63 15.68 -17.86 -34.93
CA VAL A 63 14.92 -17.94 -36.17
C VAL A 63 14.09 -16.66 -36.24
N ASP A 64 14.32 -15.86 -37.28
CA ASP A 64 13.49 -14.69 -37.54
C ASP A 64 12.03 -15.11 -37.68
N PRO A 65 11.08 -14.38 -37.07
CA PRO A 65 9.67 -14.67 -37.26
C PRO A 65 9.32 -14.54 -38.74
N PRO A 66 8.50 -15.45 -39.29
CA PRO A 66 8.10 -15.36 -40.68
C PRO A 66 7.41 -14.02 -40.92
N ALA A 67 7.77 -13.38 -42.03
CA ALA A 67 7.13 -12.15 -42.46
C ALA A 67 5.60 -12.34 -42.53
N PRO A 68 4.80 -11.36 -42.08
CA PRO A 68 3.35 -11.45 -42.17
C PRO A 68 2.95 -11.67 -43.62
N GLY A 69 2.31 -12.81 -43.87
CA GLY A 69 1.72 -13.11 -45.18
C GLY A 69 0.66 -12.06 -45.53
N PRO A 70 0.36 -11.88 -46.82
CA PRO A 70 -0.61 -10.90 -47.26
C PRO A 70 -1.95 -11.17 -46.56
N VAL A 71 -2.44 -10.15 -45.85
CA VAL A 71 -3.77 -10.17 -45.21
C VAL A 71 -4.79 -10.30 -46.34
N ALA A 72 -5.51 -11.43 -46.35
CA ALA A 72 -6.64 -11.58 -47.27
C ALA A 72 -7.67 -10.47 -46.98
N PRO A 73 -8.26 -9.86 -47.99
CA PRO A 73 -9.28 -8.84 -47.80
C PRO A 73 -10.45 -9.44 -47.05
N ILE A 74 -10.88 -8.75 -46.01
CA ILE A 74 -12.09 -9.07 -45.24
C ILE A 74 -13.25 -9.11 -46.25
N PRO A 75 -14.02 -10.21 -46.36
CA PRO A 75 -15.15 -10.24 -47.27
C PRO A 75 -16.14 -9.17 -46.84
N THR A 76 -16.35 -8.20 -47.70
CA THR A 76 -17.45 -7.25 -47.55
C THR A 76 -18.74 -8.05 -47.42
N SER A 77 -19.46 -7.85 -46.35
CA SER A 77 -20.75 -8.41 -46.02
C SER A 77 -21.62 -8.35 -47.29
N LYS A 78 -21.86 -9.52 -47.91
CA LYS A 78 -22.96 -9.68 -48.86
C LYS A 78 -24.23 -9.35 -48.07
N ALA A 79 -24.94 -8.33 -48.55
CA ALA A 79 -26.26 -8.00 -48.11
C ALA A 79 -27.09 -9.29 -48.16
N ILE A 80 -27.52 -9.78 -46.99
CA ILE A 80 -28.54 -10.83 -46.93
C ILE A 80 -29.79 -10.18 -47.46
N GLY A 81 -30.25 -10.65 -48.61
CA GLY A 81 -31.51 -10.25 -49.19
C GLY A 81 -32.63 -10.58 -48.21
N LEU A 82 -33.22 -9.56 -47.66
CA LEU A 82 -34.45 -9.67 -46.88
C LEU A 82 -35.59 -9.85 -47.90
N ASP A 83 -36.32 -10.95 -47.79
CA ASP A 83 -37.53 -11.21 -48.50
C ASP A 83 -38.53 -10.05 -48.33
N PRO A 84 -39.10 -9.50 -49.44
CA PRO A 84 -39.96 -8.32 -49.35
C PRO A 84 -41.36 -8.54 -48.82
N GLU A 85 -41.71 -9.72 -48.28
CA GLU A 85 -43.08 -10.04 -47.87
C GLU A 85 -43.35 -10.06 -46.36
N LEU A 86 -42.48 -9.57 -45.52
CA LEU A 86 -42.79 -9.31 -44.12
C LEU A 86 -42.97 -7.81 -43.88
N THR A 87 -44.06 -7.27 -44.39
CA THR A 87 -44.57 -5.97 -43.96
C THR A 87 -45.05 -6.06 -42.53
N SER A 88 -44.18 -5.79 -41.58
CA SER A 88 -44.52 -5.52 -40.17
C SER A 88 -45.41 -4.29 -40.06
N PRO A 89 -46.46 -4.29 -39.24
CA PRO A 89 -47.25 -3.10 -39.03
C PRO A 89 -46.38 -1.99 -38.44
N SER A 90 -46.50 -0.79 -39.03
CA SER A 90 -45.92 0.45 -38.56
C SER A 90 -46.18 0.67 -37.08
N LEU A 91 -45.15 0.45 -36.25
CA LEU A 91 -45.12 0.93 -34.88
C LEU A 91 -44.77 2.43 -34.95
N ALA A 92 -45.81 3.26 -35.03
CA ALA A 92 -45.66 4.67 -34.65
C ALA A 92 -45.11 4.73 -33.22
N PRO A 93 -44.24 5.69 -32.91
CA PRO A 93 -43.73 5.85 -31.56
C PRO A 93 -44.90 6.18 -30.62
N GLN A 94 -45.36 5.16 -29.91
CA GLN A 94 -46.26 5.37 -28.79
C GLN A 94 -45.46 6.05 -27.70
N GLN A 95 -45.85 7.28 -27.35
CA GLN A 95 -45.39 7.92 -26.13
C GLN A 95 -45.71 6.95 -24.96
N PRO A 96 -44.78 6.75 -24.03
CA PRO A 96 -45.04 5.94 -22.86
C PRO A 96 -46.17 6.61 -22.08
N SER A 97 -47.31 5.96 -22.09
CA SER A 97 -48.41 6.29 -21.19
C SER A 97 -47.90 6.19 -19.77
N ALA A 98 -48.04 7.26 -19.02
CA ALA A 98 -47.77 7.25 -17.59
C ALA A 98 -48.57 6.09 -16.98
N ILE A 99 -47.93 5.06 -16.53
CA ILE A 99 -48.50 3.99 -15.72
C ILE A 99 -48.74 4.62 -14.35
N THR A 100 -49.96 5.10 -14.15
CA THR A 100 -50.48 5.35 -12.81
C THR A 100 -50.73 3.97 -12.17
N PRO A 101 -50.10 3.63 -11.04
CA PRO A 101 -50.41 2.41 -10.34
C PRO A 101 -51.70 2.59 -9.54
N THR A 102 -52.83 2.20 -10.14
CA THR A 102 -54.05 1.89 -9.39
C THR A 102 -54.33 0.43 -9.63
N ASP A 103 -53.78 -0.42 -8.77
CA ASP A 103 -54.40 -1.73 -8.49
C ASP A 103 -54.15 -2.08 -7.00
N GLU A 104 -55.22 -1.84 -6.25
CA GLU A 104 -55.43 -2.39 -4.94
C GLU A 104 -55.80 -3.87 -5.12
N SER A 105 -54.88 -4.77 -4.83
CA SER A 105 -55.19 -6.11 -4.29
C SER A 105 -54.06 -7.12 -4.51
N ILE A 106 -52.94 -6.91 -3.87
CA ILE A 106 -52.14 -8.03 -3.37
C ILE A 106 -51.56 -7.54 -2.04
N GLY A 107 -51.98 -8.14 -0.94
CA GLY A 107 -51.42 -7.86 0.39
C GLY A 107 -49.91 -8.18 0.46
N GLY A 108 -49.13 -7.28 0.01
CA GLY A 108 -47.69 -7.29 0.03
C GLY A 108 -47.20 -6.19 0.97
N LYS A 109 -46.43 -6.56 1.96
CA LYS A 109 -45.76 -5.66 2.87
C LYS A 109 -45.10 -4.54 2.05
N GLN A 110 -45.52 -3.32 2.26
CA GLN A 110 -44.89 -2.12 1.76
C GLN A 110 -43.51 -2.04 2.43
N TRP A 111 -42.47 -2.30 1.65
CA TRP A 111 -41.11 -2.05 2.09
C TRP A 111 -40.89 -0.56 1.99
N GLU A 112 -41.14 0.17 3.07
CA GLU A 112 -40.59 1.50 3.23
C GLU A 112 -39.09 1.35 3.38
N TYR A 113 -38.38 1.53 2.28
CA TYR A 113 -36.96 1.85 2.33
C TYR A 113 -36.85 3.26 2.91
N ASP A 114 -36.47 3.34 4.18
CA ASP A 114 -36.05 4.60 4.80
C ASP A 114 -34.79 5.07 4.10
N SER A 115 -34.97 5.92 3.09
CA SER A 115 -33.91 6.42 2.21
C SER A 115 -33.16 7.56 2.87
N GLY A 116 -32.35 7.26 3.87
CA GLY A 116 -31.36 8.19 4.42
C GLY A 116 -30.19 8.50 3.45
N ILE A 117 -30.13 7.77 2.33
CA ILE A 117 -29.17 8.01 1.22
C ILE A 117 -30.01 8.05 -0.04
N GLY A 118 -29.93 9.11 -0.83
CA GLY A 118 -30.76 9.37 -2.00
C GLY A 118 -31.14 8.12 -2.77
N ALA A 119 -32.44 7.90 -3.00
CA ALA A 119 -33.01 6.68 -3.53
C ALA A 119 -32.22 6.21 -4.75
N ILE A 120 -31.55 5.06 -4.63
CA ILE A 120 -30.87 4.42 -5.75
C ILE A 120 -31.95 4.03 -6.77
N GLN A 121 -32.04 4.79 -7.85
CA GLN A 121 -32.97 4.50 -8.92
C GLN A 121 -32.26 3.71 -10.01
N PRO A 122 -32.84 2.56 -10.44
CA PRO A 122 -32.28 1.80 -11.55
C PRO A 122 -32.32 2.64 -12.83
N ARG A 123 -31.26 2.58 -13.62
CA ARG A 123 -31.14 3.27 -14.91
C ARG A 123 -31.20 2.26 -16.05
N SER A 124 -31.93 2.58 -17.11
CA SER A 124 -31.91 1.73 -18.30
C SER A 124 -30.53 1.76 -18.98
N ALA A 125 -30.21 0.70 -19.71
CA ALA A 125 -28.96 0.65 -20.48
C ALA A 125 -28.81 1.85 -21.43
N THR A 126 -29.89 2.31 -22.03
CA THR A 126 -29.92 3.51 -22.90
C THR A 126 -29.54 4.77 -22.12
N GLN A 127 -30.09 4.96 -20.90
CA GLN A 127 -29.72 6.10 -20.04
C GLN A 127 -28.26 6.07 -19.65
N VAL A 128 -27.72 4.89 -19.32
CA VAL A 128 -26.29 4.73 -19.00
C VAL A 128 -25.42 5.03 -20.22
N LEU A 129 -25.80 4.53 -21.40
CA LEU A 129 -25.09 4.78 -22.64
C LEU A 129 -25.09 6.26 -23.01
N THR A 130 -26.22 6.95 -22.88
CA THR A 130 -26.31 8.39 -23.16
C THR A 130 -25.41 9.20 -22.22
N THR A 131 -25.40 8.85 -20.93
CA THR A 131 -24.51 9.50 -19.95
C THR A 131 -23.04 9.26 -20.29
N LEU A 132 -22.68 8.01 -20.66
CA LEU A 132 -21.32 7.66 -21.07
C LEU A 132 -20.90 8.44 -22.31
N ALA A 133 -21.77 8.49 -23.33
CA ALA A 133 -21.50 9.23 -24.56
C ALA A 133 -21.29 10.73 -24.29
N GLY A 134 -22.07 11.32 -23.36
CA GLY A 134 -21.87 12.70 -22.90
C GLY A 134 -20.52 12.90 -22.23
N LYS A 135 -20.15 12.07 -21.26
CA LYS A 135 -18.84 12.10 -20.60
C LYS A 135 -17.68 12.01 -21.61
N VAL A 136 -17.77 11.09 -22.56
CA VAL A 136 -16.74 10.94 -23.60
C VAL A 136 -16.66 12.18 -24.48
N ALA A 137 -17.80 12.77 -24.86
CA ALA A 137 -17.83 13.98 -25.69
C ALA A 137 -17.23 15.19 -24.97
N GLU A 138 -17.40 15.28 -23.64
CA GLU A 138 -16.82 16.30 -22.77
C GLU A 138 -15.34 16.04 -22.44
N GLY A 139 -14.81 14.88 -22.81
CA GLY A 139 -13.44 14.46 -22.47
C GLY A 139 -13.28 13.92 -21.05
N ASP A 140 -14.37 13.73 -20.31
CA ASP A 140 -14.36 13.15 -18.98
C ASP A 140 -14.25 11.61 -19.06
N VAL A 141 -13.03 11.15 -19.31
CA VAL A 141 -12.68 9.73 -19.42
C VAL A 141 -11.70 9.28 -18.33
N THR A 142 -11.45 10.14 -17.35
CA THR A 142 -10.44 9.92 -16.29
C THR A 142 -10.71 8.65 -15.49
N GLN A 143 -11.97 8.31 -15.22
CA GLN A 143 -12.36 7.09 -14.50
C GLN A 143 -11.94 5.79 -15.23
N TYR A 144 -11.79 5.82 -16.56
CA TYR A 144 -11.37 4.67 -17.36
C TYR A 144 -9.85 4.55 -17.50
N GLN A 145 -9.12 5.62 -17.19
CA GLN A 145 -7.67 5.60 -17.25
C GLN A 145 -7.09 4.92 -16.01
N PRO A 146 -6.22 3.92 -16.16
CA PRO A 146 -5.59 3.29 -15.01
C PRO A 146 -4.60 4.25 -14.33
N VAL A 147 -4.44 4.12 -13.01
CA VAL A 147 -3.37 4.75 -12.24
C VAL A 147 -2.23 3.73 -12.11
N PRO A 148 -1.07 3.95 -12.76
CA PRO A 148 0.06 3.03 -12.66
C PRO A 148 0.60 3.00 -11.22
N LEU A 149 0.97 1.80 -10.75
CA LEU A 149 1.57 1.58 -9.42
C LEU A 149 3.09 1.77 -9.45
N GLY A 150 3.66 1.93 -10.65
CA GLY A 150 5.09 2.13 -10.86
C GLY A 150 5.93 0.85 -10.75
N PHE A 151 5.29 -0.31 -10.85
CA PHE A 151 5.92 -1.63 -10.98
C PHE A 151 5.56 -2.20 -12.34
N THR A 152 6.39 -1.93 -13.34
CA THR A 152 6.09 -2.23 -14.75
C THR A 152 5.57 -3.66 -15.03
N PRO A 153 6.13 -4.74 -14.44
CA PRO A 153 5.57 -6.08 -14.66
C PRO A 153 4.16 -6.22 -14.06
N LEU A 154 3.90 -5.63 -12.89
CA LEU A 154 2.59 -5.66 -12.26
C LEU A 154 1.60 -4.81 -13.05
N ASP A 155 1.97 -3.57 -13.37
CA ASP A 155 1.11 -2.66 -14.14
C ASP A 155 0.67 -3.30 -15.46
N LYS A 156 1.60 -3.95 -16.20
CA LYS A 156 1.25 -4.69 -17.42
C LYS A 156 0.26 -5.83 -17.17
N SER A 157 0.42 -6.56 -16.06
CA SER A 157 -0.44 -7.71 -15.74
C SER A 157 -1.87 -7.30 -15.37
N ILE A 158 -2.06 -6.06 -14.87
CA ILE A 158 -3.36 -5.52 -14.44
C ILE A 158 -3.94 -4.49 -15.43
N GLY A 159 -3.43 -4.47 -16.66
CA GLY A 159 -3.96 -3.58 -17.69
C GLY A 159 -3.59 -2.11 -17.53
N GLY A 160 -2.39 -1.83 -17.00
CA GLY A 160 -1.80 -0.50 -16.91
C GLY A 160 -1.85 0.15 -15.53
N GLY A 161 -2.53 -0.43 -14.56
CA GLY A 161 -2.69 0.11 -13.21
C GLY A 161 -4.11 -0.05 -12.68
N LEU A 162 -4.44 0.62 -11.58
CA LEU A 162 -5.76 0.57 -10.94
C LEU A 162 -6.71 1.62 -11.52
N ARG A 163 -7.98 1.24 -11.66
CA ARG A 163 -9.07 2.11 -12.09
C ARG A 163 -9.93 2.55 -10.90
N ALA A 164 -10.75 3.55 -11.13
CA ALA A 164 -11.76 3.99 -10.18
C ALA A 164 -12.67 2.82 -9.76
N GLY A 165 -12.92 2.67 -8.47
CA GLY A 165 -13.74 1.59 -7.90
C GLY A 165 -13.03 0.22 -7.79
N GLU A 166 -11.81 0.07 -8.30
CA GLU A 166 -11.03 -1.17 -8.14
C GLU A 166 -10.31 -1.22 -6.79
N MET A 167 -10.30 -2.41 -6.18
CA MET A 167 -9.62 -2.69 -4.92
C MET A 167 -8.49 -3.70 -5.12
N LEU A 168 -7.24 -3.27 -4.80
CA LEU A 168 -6.05 -4.11 -4.77
C LEU A 168 -5.67 -4.43 -3.33
N LEU A 169 -5.42 -5.71 -3.06
CA LEU A 169 -4.92 -6.18 -1.77
C LEU A 169 -3.46 -6.64 -1.87
N ILE A 170 -2.65 -6.21 -0.89
CA ILE A 170 -1.26 -6.65 -0.73
C ILE A 170 -1.19 -7.62 0.44
N GLY A 171 -1.15 -8.91 0.15
CA GLY A 171 -1.03 -9.98 1.13
C GLY A 171 0.41 -10.43 1.37
N GLY A 172 0.70 -10.97 2.55
CA GLY A 172 2.02 -11.52 2.83
C GLY A 172 2.24 -11.81 4.31
N ALA A 173 3.22 -12.65 4.62
CA ALA A 173 3.66 -12.91 5.98
C ALA A 173 4.26 -11.65 6.64
N GLN A 174 4.45 -11.70 7.95
CA GLN A 174 5.14 -10.61 8.65
C GLN A 174 6.58 -10.49 8.14
N GLY A 175 7.06 -9.27 7.93
CA GLY A 175 8.44 -9.03 7.47
C GLY A 175 8.66 -9.14 5.95
N THR A 176 7.69 -9.60 5.16
CA THR A 176 7.84 -9.75 3.68
C THR A 176 7.88 -8.43 2.91
N GLY A 177 7.73 -7.28 3.58
CA GLY A 177 7.86 -5.97 2.95
C GLY A 177 6.56 -5.35 2.43
N LYS A 178 5.38 -5.80 2.91
CA LYS A 178 4.08 -5.25 2.50
C LYS A 178 4.00 -3.72 2.60
N THR A 179 4.27 -3.16 3.78
CA THR A 179 4.31 -1.71 4.01
C THR A 179 5.36 -1.03 3.12
N THR A 180 6.53 -1.65 2.93
CA THR A 180 7.58 -1.11 2.06
C THR A 180 7.11 -1.01 0.61
N MET A 181 6.45 -2.05 0.11
CA MET A 181 5.86 -2.05 -1.24
C MET A 181 4.74 -1.02 -1.37
N ALA A 182 3.84 -0.94 -0.38
CA ALA A 182 2.75 0.02 -0.38
C ALA A 182 3.25 1.47 -0.36
N VAL A 183 4.23 1.79 0.49
CA VAL A 183 4.85 3.12 0.54
C VAL A 183 5.54 3.44 -0.80
N GLN A 184 6.19 2.47 -1.44
CA GLN A 184 6.78 2.68 -2.76
C GLN A 184 5.72 2.88 -3.85
N MET A 185 4.59 2.15 -3.80
CA MET A 185 3.45 2.41 -4.69
C MET A 185 2.90 3.82 -4.50
N ALA A 186 2.65 4.24 -3.25
CA ALA A 186 2.19 5.59 -2.93
C ALA A 186 3.12 6.65 -3.54
N ARG A 187 4.42 6.51 -3.29
CA ARG A 187 5.45 7.39 -3.85
C ARG A 187 5.43 7.41 -5.39
N ASN A 188 5.36 6.24 -6.03
CA ASN A 188 5.34 6.15 -7.49
C ASN A 188 4.09 6.80 -8.10
N ILE A 189 2.93 6.60 -7.48
CA ILE A 189 1.65 7.18 -7.90
C ILE A 189 1.73 8.71 -7.88
N VAL A 190 2.15 9.31 -6.77
CA VAL A 190 2.24 10.78 -6.68
C VAL A 190 3.32 11.35 -7.58
N MET A 191 4.43 10.64 -7.78
CA MET A 191 5.50 11.02 -8.71
C MET A 191 5.07 11.00 -10.18
N SER A 192 4.07 10.20 -10.53
CA SER A 192 3.50 10.20 -11.89
C SER A 192 2.73 11.49 -12.20
N GLY A 193 2.31 12.23 -11.18
CA GLY A 193 1.45 13.41 -11.32
C GLY A 193 0.00 13.10 -11.70
N LEU A 194 -0.36 11.81 -11.81
CA LEU A 194 -1.70 11.39 -12.26
C LEU A 194 -2.73 11.29 -11.12
N ALA A 195 -2.25 11.15 -9.89
CA ALA A 195 -3.12 11.04 -8.71
C ALA A 195 -2.41 11.51 -7.44
N SER A 196 -3.21 12.02 -6.50
CA SER A 196 -2.84 12.19 -5.10
C SER A 196 -3.08 10.88 -4.33
N VAL A 197 -2.44 10.71 -3.19
CA VAL A 197 -2.58 9.53 -2.34
C VAL A 197 -2.96 9.94 -0.92
N LEU A 198 -4.03 9.34 -0.38
CA LEU A 198 -4.37 9.35 1.03
C LEU A 198 -3.95 8.01 1.65
N TYR A 199 -2.88 8.01 2.44
CA TYR A 199 -2.33 6.82 3.10
C TYR A 199 -2.72 6.80 4.57
N ILE A 200 -3.60 5.88 4.96
CA ILE A 200 -4.08 5.69 6.33
C ILE A 200 -3.36 4.49 6.94
N CYS A 201 -2.52 4.73 7.94
CA CYS A 201 -1.73 3.69 8.61
C CYS A 201 -2.20 3.47 10.04
N PHE A 202 -2.57 2.25 10.37
CA PHE A 202 -2.97 1.86 11.73
C PHE A 202 -1.82 1.27 12.57
N GLU A 203 -0.68 1.02 11.95
CA GLU A 203 0.45 0.37 12.60
C GLU A 203 1.52 1.37 13.04
N HIS A 204 1.69 2.43 12.27
CA HIS A 204 2.74 3.42 12.45
C HIS A 204 2.18 4.85 12.31
N ASP A 205 2.90 5.81 12.86
CA ASP A 205 2.64 7.24 12.68
C ASP A 205 3.17 7.77 11.34
N GLU A 206 2.82 9.00 11.04
CA GLU A 206 3.18 9.69 9.81
C GLU A 206 4.69 9.87 9.67
N GLU A 207 5.37 10.16 10.78
CA GLU A 207 6.82 10.36 10.81
C GLU A 207 7.57 9.06 10.50
N TYR A 208 7.09 7.94 10.99
CA TYR A 208 7.66 6.64 10.68
C TYR A 208 7.57 6.31 9.18
N LEU A 209 6.41 6.60 8.57
CA LEU A 209 6.23 6.45 7.12
C LEU A 209 7.13 7.39 6.36
N LEU A 210 7.24 8.65 6.78
CA LEU A 210 8.13 9.64 6.18
C LEU A 210 9.60 9.19 6.24
N ASN A 211 10.04 8.64 7.38
CA ASN A 211 11.40 8.11 7.51
C ASN A 211 11.68 6.97 6.52
N ARG A 212 10.69 6.12 6.23
CA ARG A 212 10.79 5.10 5.17
C ARG A 212 10.90 5.72 3.78
N ILE A 213 10.12 6.76 3.51
CA ILE A 213 10.18 7.50 2.25
C ILE A 213 11.55 8.16 2.08
N ILE A 214 12.08 8.81 3.11
CA ILE A 214 13.43 9.42 3.10
C ILE A 214 14.48 8.36 2.79
N ALA A 215 14.43 7.20 3.46
CA ALA A 215 15.34 6.10 3.20
C ALA A 215 15.25 5.60 1.74
N GLN A 216 14.04 5.42 1.20
CA GLN A 216 13.82 5.02 -0.20
C GLN A 216 14.37 6.06 -1.17
N GLU A 217 14.05 7.33 -0.97
CA GLU A 217 14.52 8.43 -1.82
C GLU A 217 16.04 8.60 -1.80
N SER A 218 16.69 8.26 -0.69
CA SER A 218 18.14 8.35 -0.57
C SER A 218 18.89 7.34 -1.45
N VAL A 219 18.23 6.26 -1.90
CA VAL A 219 18.86 5.14 -2.64
C VAL A 219 18.61 5.22 -4.15
N LEU A 220 17.73 6.11 -4.63
CA LEU A 220 17.32 6.15 -6.04
C LEU A 220 18.46 6.51 -7.01
N PRO A 221 18.45 5.97 -8.22
CA PRO A 221 19.61 5.69 -9.08
C PRO A 221 20.26 6.86 -9.77
N SER A 222 20.02 8.09 -9.38
CA SER A 222 20.80 9.24 -9.86
C SER A 222 22.21 9.34 -9.24
N LEU A 223 22.56 8.42 -8.33
CA LEU A 223 23.87 8.33 -7.71
C LEU A 223 24.62 7.13 -8.30
N PRO A 224 25.82 7.33 -8.88
CA PRO A 224 26.60 6.25 -9.52
C PRO A 224 27.12 5.18 -8.56
N SER A 225 26.99 5.36 -7.26
CA SER A 225 27.40 4.38 -6.26
C SER A 225 26.23 3.92 -5.42
N ARG A 226 25.91 2.63 -5.48
CA ARG A 226 24.97 1.93 -4.59
C ARG A 226 25.29 2.03 -3.09
N SER A 227 26.38 2.72 -2.73
CA SER A 227 26.92 2.83 -1.37
C SER A 227 26.50 4.09 -0.62
N GLY A 228 25.67 4.96 -1.20
CA GLY A 228 25.39 6.29 -0.64
C GLY A 228 24.01 6.48 0.03
N GLY A 229 23.13 5.50 0.02
CA GLY A 229 21.79 5.64 0.61
C GLY A 229 21.83 5.65 2.15
N VAL A 230 20.87 6.35 2.76
CA VAL A 230 20.66 6.36 4.21
C VAL A 230 19.76 5.17 4.58
N LYS A 231 20.24 4.29 5.45
CA LYS A 231 19.41 3.18 5.95
C LYS A 231 18.31 3.74 6.83
N LEU A 232 17.16 3.05 6.88
CA LEU A 232 16.04 3.48 7.72
C LEU A 232 16.43 3.71 9.19
N VAL A 233 17.29 2.86 9.74
CA VAL A 233 17.79 3.00 11.11
C VAL A 233 18.64 4.27 11.29
N ASP A 234 19.35 4.69 10.25
CA ASP A 234 20.24 5.84 10.28
C ASP A 234 19.51 7.16 10.02
N VAL A 235 18.32 7.16 9.41
CA VAL A 235 17.53 8.39 9.17
C VAL A 235 17.30 9.15 10.46
N ARG A 236 16.89 8.49 11.54
CA ARG A 236 16.68 9.09 12.86
C ARG A 236 17.99 9.65 13.45
N ASN A 237 19.10 8.95 13.26
CA ASN A 237 20.41 9.40 13.73
C ASN A 237 20.86 10.66 12.97
N GLU A 238 20.59 10.74 11.67
CA GLU A 238 20.88 11.93 10.86
C GLU A 238 20.01 13.13 11.28
N ILE A 239 18.74 12.92 11.59
CA ILE A 239 17.84 13.95 12.11
C ILE A 239 18.37 14.46 13.46
N LEU A 240 18.68 13.54 14.38
CA LEU A 240 19.23 13.89 15.70
C LEU A 240 20.58 14.59 15.58
N GLY A 241 21.46 14.09 14.71
CA GLY A 241 22.78 14.72 14.45
C GLY A 241 22.65 16.14 13.93
N THR A 242 21.68 16.40 13.04
CA THR A 242 21.38 17.75 12.54
C THR A 242 20.94 18.68 13.68
N TRP A 243 20.05 18.20 14.55
CA TRP A 243 19.61 18.95 15.72
C TRP A 243 20.75 19.26 16.70
N MET A 244 21.62 18.27 16.99
CA MET A 244 22.77 18.45 17.87
C MET A 244 23.80 19.46 17.29
N ALA A 245 24.05 19.42 15.98
CA ALA A 245 24.98 20.29 15.31
C ALA A 245 24.57 21.78 15.37
N THR A 246 23.31 22.08 15.54
CA THR A 246 22.77 23.46 15.66
C THR A 246 22.58 23.90 17.12
N GLY A 247 23.02 23.08 18.10
CA GLY A 247 22.80 23.36 19.53
C GLY A 247 21.34 23.27 19.94
N GLY A 248 20.51 22.54 19.18
CA GLY A 248 19.11 22.29 19.50
C GLY A 248 18.15 23.43 19.12
N GLN A 249 18.62 24.46 18.41
CA GLN A 249 17.79 25.58 17.97
C GLN A 249 17.89 25.75 16.45
N ASN A 250 16.77 26.08 15.81
CA ASN A 250 16.69 26.39 14.37
C ASN A 250 17.34 25.31 13.47
N ALA A 251 17.23 24.04 13.84
CA ALA A 251 17.75 22.93 13.06
C ALA A 251 17.03 22.86 11.71
N ASP A 252 17.78 22.97 10.62
CA ASP A 252 17.29 22.79 9.26
C ASP A 252 17.71 21.42 8.72
N LEU A 253 16.77 20.51 8.53
CA LEU A 253 17.02 19.20 7.95
C LEU A 253 17.55 19.29 6.51
N GLY A 254 17.19 20.34 5.76
CA GLY A 254 17.71 20.62 4.42
C GLY A 254 19.20 20.93 4.40
N SER A 255 19.79 21.31 5.53
CA SER A 255 21.23 21.52 5.65
C SER A 255 22.02 20.19 5.74
N ASN A 256 21.38 19.06 6.11
CA ASN A 256 22.07 17.78 6.20
C ASN A 256 22.41 17.24 4.80
N PRO A 257 23.71 17.07 4.46
CA PRO A 257 24.13 16.70 3.12
C PRO A 257 23.69 15.28 2.71
N ARG A 258 23.41 14.38 3.67
CA ARG A 258 22.95 13.02 3.41
C ARG A 258 21.45 12.95 3.19
N LEU A 259 20.65 13.80 3.84
CA LEU A 259 19.19 13.84 3.74
C LEU A 259 18.71 14.77 2.62
N ARG A 260 19.40 15.87 2.37
CA ARG A 260 19.02 16.91 1.39
C ARG A 260 18.52 16.36 0.06
N PRO A 261 19.24 15.45 -0.64
CA PRO A 261 18.76 14.96 -1.95
C PRO A 261 17.44 14.20 -1.88
N ALA A 262 17.16 13.53 -0.76
CA ALA A 262 15.89 12.85 -0.53
C ALA A 262 14.78 13.87 -0.25
N LEU A 263 15.03 14.85 0.62
CA LEU A 263 14.09 15.90 0.98
C LEU A 263 13.69 16.76 -0.23
N GLU A 264 14.64 17.14 -1.08
CA GLU A 264 14.37 17.87 -2.32
C GLU A 264 13.46 17.08 -3.29
N ARG A 265 13.64 15.76 -3.34
CA ARG A 265 12.73 14.90 -4.15
C ARG A 265 11.34 14.82 -3.54
N ILE A 266 11.26 14.63 -2.22
CA ILE A 266 9.98 14.57 -1.51
C ILE A 266 9.21 15.88 -1.69
N ASN A 267 9.86 17.03 -1.61
CA ASN A 267 9.23 18.34 -1.78
C ASN A 267 8.55 18.52 -3.14
N ARG A 268 8.96 17.78 -4.18
CA ARG A 268 8.34 17.86 -5.52
C ARG A 268 6.96 17.21 -5.59
N TYR A 269 6.70 16.18 -4.80
CA TYR A 269 5.45 15.43 -4.82
C TYR A 269 4.72 15.40 -3.47
N GLY A 270 5.41 15.81 -2.41
CA GLY A 270 4.89 15.79 -1.05
C GLY A 270 3.51 16.45 -0.86
N PRO A 271 3.21 17.55 -1.55
CA PRO A 271 1.87 18.17 -1.47
C PRO A 271 0.72 17.24 -1.87
N ASN A 272 0.99 16.19 -2.65
CA ASN A 272 -0.02 15.23 -3.14
C ASN A 272 0.01 13.89 -2.37
N LEU A 273 0.85 13.77 -1.33
CA LEU A 273 0.93 12.58 -0.48
C LEU A 273 0.47 12.92 0.94
N TYR A 274 -0.74 12.50 1.26
CA TYR A 274 -1.35 12.71 2.58
C TYR A 274 -1.12 11.47 3.44
N LEU A 275 -0.40 11.62 4.53
CA LEU A 275 -0.12 10.57 5.51
C LEU A 275 -1.01 10.78 6.74
N LEU A 276 -1.67 9.74 7.20
CA LEU A 276 -2.58 9.80 8.34
C LEU A 276 -2.41 8.57 9.23
N ARG A 277 -2.22 8.78 10.52
CA ARG A 277 -2.31 7.72 11.51
C ARG A 277 -3.77 7.36 11.76
N GLY A 278 -4.17 6.14 11.42
CA GLY A 278 -5.49 5.60 11.70
C GLY A 278 -5.71 5.36 13.20
N SER A 279 -6.85 5.78 13.71
CA SER A 279 -7.29 5.52 15.09
C SER A 279 -8.11 4.22 15.12
N GLN A 280 -7.79 3.32 16.04
CA GLN A 280 -8.54 2.07 16.25
C GLN A 280 -9.94 2.27 16.86
N THR A 281 -10.29 3.50 17.20
CA THR A 281 -11.60 3.83 17.78
C THR A 281 -12.45 4.68 16.86
N THR A 282 -11.84 5.55 16.07
CA THR A 282 -12.58 6.55 15.28
C THR A 282 -12.41 6.43 13.77
N SER A 283 -11.40 5.71 13.28
CA SER A 283 -11.20 5.56 11.83
C SER A 283 -11.99 4.36 11.28
N THR A 284 -13.32 4.38 11.47
CA THR A 284 -14.24 3.42 10.84
C THR A 284 -14.33 3.66 9.34
N VAL A 285 -14.93 2.74 8.59
CA VAL A 285 -15.12 2.90 7.14
C VAL A 285 -15.96 4.14 6.84
N GLU A 286 -16.99 4.41 7.64
CA GLU A 286 -17.88 5.57 7.49
C GLU A 286 -17.10 6.89 7.70
N ASN A 287 -16.25 6.94 8.71
CA ASN A 287 -15.42 8.12 8.95
C ASN A 287 -14.33 8.28 7.88
N MET A 288 -13.81 7.17 7.32
CA MET A 288 -12.92 7.23 6.16
C MET A 288 -13.63 7.79 4.93
N ALA A 289 -14.91 7.50 4.74
CA ALA A 289 -15.70 8.05 3.63
C ALA A 289 -15.68 9.59 3.65
N SER A 290 -15.90 10.20 4.82
CA SER A 290 -15.81 11.65 4.98
C SER A 290 -14.40 12.21 4.73
N LEU A 291 -13.36 11.43 5.09
CA LEU A 291 -11.98 11.81 4.77
C LEU A 291 -11.73 11.72 3.26
N VAL A 292 -12.19 10.67 2.60
CA VAL A 292 -12.04 10.51 1.15
C VAL A 292 -12.71 11.67 0.40
N GLU A 293 -13.92 12.04 0.79
CA GLU A 293 -14.62 13.19 0.22
C GLU A 293 -13.79 14.47 0.34
N LYS A 294 -13.35 14.79 1.55
CA LYS A 294 -12.50 15.97 1.83
C LYS A 294 -11.20 15.97 1.02
N TYR A 295 -10.49 14.84 0.98
CA TYR A 295 -9.20 14.78 0.27
C TYR A 295 -9.35 14.68 -1.25
N LYS A 296 -10.50 14.22 -1.74
CA LYS A 296 -10.88 14.30 -3.15
C LYS A 296 -11.09 15.76 -3.59
N GLU A 297 -11.75 16.56 -2.76
CA GLU A 297 -11.87 18.01 -2.97
C GLU A 297 -10.51 18.71 -2.95
N LEU A 298 -9.63 18.37 -1.99
CA LEU A 298 -8.28 18.93 -1.90
C LEU A 298 -7.38 18.54 -3.08
N ALA A 299 -7.57 17.35 -3.63
CA ALA A 299 -6.84 16.88 -4.82
C ALA A 299 -7.27 17.64 -6.09
N GLY A 300 -8.44 18.29 -6.10
CA GLY A 300 -8.96 19.06 -7.22
C GLY A 300 -9.13 18.20 -8.47
N ASP A 301 -8.47 18.60 -9.56
CA ASP A 301 -8.54 17.87 -10.84
C ASP A 301 -7.75 16.56 -10.84
N GLN A 302 -6.89 16.32 -9.82
CA GLN A 302 -6.16 15.06 -9.69
C GLN A 302 -7.05 13.98 -9.09
N ARG A 303 -6.87 12.75 -9.54
CA ARG A 303 -7.52 11.59 -8.93
C ARG A 303 -6.97 11.35 -7.53
N LEU A 304 -7.76 10.75 -6.65
CA LEU A 304 -7.33 10.32 -5.33
C LEU A 304 -7.21 8.80 -5.32
N VAL A 305 -6.10 8.26 -4.81
CA VAL A 305 -5.93 6.84 -4.46
C VAL A 305 -5.94 6.72 -2.95
N VAL A 306 -6.73 5.80 -2.41
CA VAL A 306 -6.80 5.53 -0.98
C VAL A 306 -5.96 4.31 -0.64
N MET A 307 -5.12 4.41 0.39
CA MET A 307 -4.29 3.31 0.86
C MET A 307 -4.51 3.05 2.35
N ILE A 308 -4.63 1.77 2.74
CA ILE A 308 -4.92 1.36 4.11
C ILE A 308 -3.91 0.31 4.58
N ASP A 309 -3.17 0.61 5.64
CA ASP A 309 -2.16 -0.26 6.24
C ASP A 309 -2.46 -0.48 7.73
N TYR A 310 -3.13 -1.59 8.09
CA TYR A 310 -3.71 -2.66 7.32
C TYR A 310 -5.18 -2.88 7.72
N MET A 311 -5.95 -3.51 6.83
CA MET A 311 -7.42 -3.57 6.94
C MET A 311 -7.93 -4.23 8.22
N GLN A 312 -7.26 -5.26 8.77
CA GLN A 312 -7.72 -5.93 9.99
C GLN A 312 -7.74 -5.04 11.23
N LYS A 313 -7.07 -3.88 11.19
CA LYS A 313 -7.08 -2.90 12.29
C LYS A 313 -8.16 -1.83 12.17
N VAL A 314 -8.86 -1.77 11.05
CA VAL A 314 -10.00 -0.87 10.87
C VAL A 314 -11.07 -1.22 11.91
N PRO A 315 -11.53 -0.26 12.72
CA PRO A 315 -12.57 -0.51 13.71
C PRO A 315 -13.94 -0.62 13.06
N VAL A 316 -14.81 -1.44 13.67
CA VAL A 316 -16.22 -1.59 13.34
C VAL A 316 -17.02 -1.39 14.61
N HIS A 317 -18.09 -0.60 14.56
CA HIS A 317 -18.97 -0.35 15.68
C HIS A 317 -20.43 -0.64 15.33
N PRO A 318 -21.16 -1.44 16.13
CA PRO A 318 -20.69 -2.22 17.29
C PRO A 318 -19.64 -3.25 16.90
N GLU A 319 -18.75 -3.63 17.83
CA GLU A 319 -17.70 -4.61 17.55
C GLU A 319 -18.32 -5.98 17.26
N PRO A 320 -18.01 -6.58 16.10
CA PRO A 320 -18.53 -7.91 15.74
C PRO A 320 -18.01 -9.00 16.67
N PRO A 321 -18.78 -10.10 16.86
CA PRO A 321 -18.47 -11.16 17.82
C PRO A 321 -17.18 -11.92 17.49
N ASN A 322 -16.74 -11.90 16.26
CA ASN A 322 -15.53 -12.58 15.82
C ASN A 322 -14.79 -11.82 14.71
N GLU A 323 -13.54 -12.19 14.49
CA GLU A 323 -12.67 -11.54 13.52
C GLU A 323 -13.13 -11.75 12.06
N VAL A 324 -13.74 -12.88 11.74
CA VAL A 324 -14.23 -13.16 10.38
C VAL A 324 -15.34 -12.20 10.00
N GLU A 325 -16.31 -11.97 10.87
CA GLU A 325 -17.37 -10.99 10.66
C GLU A 325 -16.81 -9.56 10.57
N LYS A 326 -15.88 -9.21 11.47
CA LYS A 326 -15.22 -7.91 11.43
C LYS A 326 -14.54 -7.66 10.07
N VAL A 327 -13.72 -8.61 9.61
CA VAL A 327 -13.02 -8.46 8.32
C VAL A 327 -14.00 -8.47 7.15
N THR A 328 -15.08 -9.24 7.21
CA THR A 328 -16.13 -9.22 6.20
C THR A 328 -16.75 -7.82 6.08
N THR A 329 -17.18 -7.25 7.20
CA THR A 329 -17.76 -5.90 7.23
C THR A 329 -16.78 -4.85 6.70
N VAL A 330 -15.51 -4.93 7.13
CA VAL A 330 -14.49 -3.98 6.69
C VAL A 330 -14.23 -4.08 5.19
N VAL A 331 -14.02 -5.29 4.65
CA VAL A 331 -13.67 -5.43 3.23
C VAL A 331 -14.82 -5.03 2.33
N GLN A 332 -16.07 -5.35 2.70
CA GLN A 332 -17.26 -4.92 1.97
C GLN A 332 -17.41 -3.40 2.02
N GLY A 333 -17.31 -2.81 3.20
CA GLY A 333 -17.38 -1.35 3.35
C GLY A 333 -16.28 -0.61 2.60
N LEU A 334 -15.06 -1.17 2.54
CA LEU A 334 -13.96 -0.59 1.75
C LEU A 334 -14.21 -0.71 0.24
N LYS A 335 -14.81 -1.81 -0.21
CA LYS A 335 -15.22 -1.96 -1.61
C LYS A 335 -16.32 -0.97 -1.98
N ASP A 336 -17.33 -0.83 -1.13
CA ASP A 336 -18.40 0.15 -1.30
C ASP A 336 -17.84 1.58 -1.33
N LEU A 337 -16.88 1.90 -0.44
CA LEU A 337 -16.21 3.19 -0.44
C LEU A 337 -15.49 3.44 -1.78
N ALA A 338 -14.76 2.45 -2.29
CA ALA A 338 -14.06 2.58 -3.58
C ALA A 338 -15.04 2.84 -4.72
N LEU A 339 -16.17 2.13 -4.76
CA LEU A 339 -17.20 2.27 -5.77
C LEU A 339 -17.96 3.61 -5.67
N ASN A 340 -18.41 3.98 -4.46
CA ASN A 340 -19.24 5.17 -4.24
C ASN A 340 -18.47 6.47 -4.49
N TYR A 341 -17.19 6.50 -4.14
CA TYR A 341 -16.32 7.66 -4.35
C TYR A 341 -15.51 7.59 -5.65
N GLU A 342 -15.68 6.52 -6.45
CA GLU A 342 -14.95 6.32 -7.69
C GLU A 342 -13.43 6.47 -7.51
N VAL A 343 -12.87 5.89 -6.44
CA VAL A 343 -11.45 5.94 -6.12
C VAL A 343 -10.80 4.55 -6.19
N PRO A 344 -9.60 4.42 -6.74
CA PRO A 344 -8.80 3.21 -6.56
C PRO A 344 -8.44 3.04 -5.08
N LEU A 345 -8.56 1.81 -4.57
CA LEU A 345 -8.23 1.49 -3.18
C LEU A 345 -7.17 0.40 -3.11
N ILE A 346 -6.15 0.62 -2.29
CA ILE A 346 -5.09 -0.36 -2.03
C ILE A 346 -5.10 -0.66 -0.53
N SER A 347 -5.21 -1.92 -0.14
CA SER A 347 -5.13 -2.28 1.27
C SER A 347 -4.14 -3.41 1.53
N ILE A 348 -3.45 -3.32 2.66
CA ILE A 348 -2.59 -4.39 3.16
C ILE A 348 -3.41 -5.39 3.95
N VAL A 349 -3.13 -6.68 3.74
CA VAL A 349 -3.77 -7.80 4.41
C VAL A 349 -2.71 -8.70 5.05
N ALA A 350 -2.89 -9.02 6.33
CA ALA A 350 -2.01 -9.95 7.02
C ALA A 350 -2.33 -11.41 6.65
N ALA A 351 -1.33 -12.28 6.73
CA ALA A 351 -1.52 -13.72 6.63
C ALA A 351 -2.12 -14.29 7.93
N ASP A 352 -2.87 -15.38 7.82
CA ASP A 352 -3.35 -16.17 8.94
C ASP A 352 -2.26 -17.09 9.51
N LYS A 353 -2.61 -17.88 10.53
CA LYS A 353 -1.66 -18.79 11.19
C LYS A 353 -1.19 -19.93 10.28
N GLU A 354 -2.03 -20.38 9.34
CA GLU A 354 -1.70 -21.42 8.39
C GLU A 354 -0.79 -20.88 7.30
N GLY A 355 -1.07 -19.68 6.80
CA GLY A 355 -0.23 -18.98 5.85
C GLY A 355 1.17 -18.69 6.36
N LEU A 356 1.32 -18.41 7.67
CA LEU A 356 2.64 -18.21 8.28
C LEU A 356 3.49 -19.49 8.32
N LYS A 357 2.86 -20.68 8.21
CA LYS A 357 3.55 -21.98 8.18
C LYS A 357 3.72 -22.52 6.76
N ALA A 358 3.02 -21.96 5.79
CA ALA A 358 3.04 -22.42 4.41
C ALA A 358 4.37 -22.06 3.74
N ALA A 359 4.96 -23.00 3.01
CA ALA A 359 6.15 -22.75 2.20
C ALA A 359 5.90 -21.66 1.14
N ARG A 360 4.65 -21.55 0.65
CA ARG A 360 4.20 -20.50 -0.26
C ARG A 360 2.83 -20.02 0.16
N LEU A 361 2.73 -18.73 0.49
CA LEU A 361 1.47 -18.09 0.83
C LEU A 361 0.61 -17.93 -0.42
N ARG A 362 -0.70 -18.21 -0.30
CA ARG A 362 -1.71 -18.08 -1.33
C ARG A 362 -2.88 -17.23 -0.81
N ASN A 363 -3.83 -16.88 -1.66
CA ASN A 363 -4.97 -16.01 -1.31
C ASN A 363 -5.82 -16.56 -0.14
N HIS A 364 -6.04 -17.88 -0.05
CA HIS A 364 -6.79 -18.50 1.04
C HIS A 364 -6.05 -18.48 2.40
N HIS A 365 -4.79 -18.10 2.41
CA HIS A 365 -4.02 -17.85 3.64
C HIS A 365 -4.10 -16.40 4.14
N LEU A 366 -4.90 -15.56 3.51
CA LEU A 366 -5.11 -14.19 4.00
C LEU A 366 -6.05 -14.22 5.20
N ARG A 367 -5.64 -13.49 6.25
CA ARG A 367 -6.31 -13.53 7.55
C ARG A 367 -7.65 -12.84 7.51
N GLY A 368 -8.69 -13.55 7.93
CA GLY A 368 -10.02 -13.05 8.17
C GLY A 368 -11.08 -13.86 7.43
N SER A 369 -11.62 -13.33 6.36
CA SER A 369 -12.81 -13.85 5.69
C SER A 369 -12.56 -14.26 4.26
N SER A 370 -13.31 -15.26 3.78
CA SER A 370 -13.43 -15.56 2.35
C SER A 370 -13.93 -14.37 1.52
N ALA A 371 -14.64 -13.42 2.14
CA ALA A 371 -15.08 -12.18 1.50
C ALA A 371 -13.91 -11.40 0.86
N ILE A 372 -12.71 -11.46 1.43
CA ILE A 372 -11.49 -10.86 0.84
C ILE A 372 -11.30 -11.30 -0.62
N ASN A 373 -11.56 -12.57 -0.93
CA ASN A 373 -11.38 -13.11 -2.28
C ASN A 373 -12.50 -12.72 -3.25
N TYR A 374 -13.67 -12.34 -2.73
CA TYR A 374 -14.82 -11.96 -3.55
C TYR A 374 -14.89 -10.45 -3.80
N GLU A 375 -14.44 -9.64 -2.84
CA GLU A 375 -14.51 -8.19 -2.94
C GLU A 375 -13.30 -7.58 -3.64
N ALA A 376 -12.14 -8.25 -3.59
CA ALA A 376 -10.92 -7.74 -4.21
C ALA A 376 -10.90 -7.99 -5.72
N ASP A 377 -10.62 -6.96 -6.50
CA ASP A 377 -10.41 -7.10 -7.96
C ASP A 377 -9.02 -7.67 -8.25
N ILE A 378 -8.03 -7.31 -7.42
CA ILE A 378 -6.62 -7.71 -7.59
C ILE A 378 -6.04 -8.11 -6.24
N ILE A 379 -5.38 -9.27 -6.19
CA ILE A 379 -4.63 -9.71 -5.00
C ILE A 379 -3.17 -9.95 -5.37
N VAL A 380 -2.27 -9.19 -4.75
CA VAL A 380 -0.82 -9.34 -4.85
C VAL A 380 -0.30 -10.01 -3.59
N ILE A 381 0.38 -11.14 -3.71
CA ILE A 381 0.93 -11.87 -2.57
C ILE A 381 2.45 -11.82 -2.58
N LEU A 382 3.02 -11.27 -1.50
CA LEU A 382 4.46 -11.24 -1.29
C LEU A 382 4.91 -12.53 -0.60
N ASN A 383 5.80 -13.24 -1.26
CA ASN A 383 6.46 -14.44 -0.75
C ASN A 383 7.96 -14.25 -0.69
N GLU A 384 8.63 -14.92 0.24
CA GLU A 384 10.08 -14.92 0.29
C GLU A 384 10.64 -15.78 -0.85
N LYS A 385 11.55 -15.22 -1.64
CA LYS A 385 12.12 -15.90 -2.81
C LYS A 385 12.80 -17.23 -2.44
N TYR A 386 13.46 -17.28 -1.31
CA TYR A 386 14.20 -18.47 -0.84
C TYR A 386 13.30 -19.65 -0.41
N GLN A 387 12.00 -19.41 -0.20
CA GLN A 387 11.03 -20.45 0.12
C GLN A 387 10.34 -21.03 -1.13
N ILE A 388 10.59 -20.44 -2.30
CA ILE A 388 9.89 -20.80 -3.55
C ILE A 388 10.79 -21.61 -4.51
N VAL A 389 12.12 -21.54 -4.30
CA VAL A 389 13.14 -22.20 -5.17
C VAL A 389 13.51 -23.57 -4.61
#